data_cdba62807e2ee44d80ae7d19766f646e
#
_entry.id   cdba62807e2ee44d80ae7d19766f646e
#
_cell.length_a   1.000
_cell.length_b   1.000
_cell.length_c   1.000
_cell.angle_alpha   90.00
_cell.angle_beta   90.00
_cell.angle_gamma   90.00
#
_symmetry.space_group_name_H-M   'P 1'
#
loop_
_entity.id
_entity.type
_entity.pdbx_description
1 polymer ?
#
loop_
_entity_poly.entity_id
_entity_poly.type
_entity_poly.pdbx_seq_one_letter_code
_entity_poly.pdbx_strand_id
1 'polypeptide(L)'
;EWNVVAINKNNEPITHIFVTSKGYGNGESGLGSEQKTSTLRHFFQEIPAGGYVTVEPMLPELFHLYNEYWVSYFIGNQIYDKKFIFVPDSIVEENLIEITPLGLQGILHE
;
A
#
# COMPACT_ATOMS: atom_id res chain seq x y z
N GLU A 1 9.82 -5.28 11.78
CA GLU A 1 9.98 -4.56 10.51
C GLU A 1 8.67 -4.57 9.75
N TRP A 2 8.28 -3.41 9.24
CA TRP A 2 7.02 -3.26 8.50
C TRP A 2 7.30 -3.24 7.00
N ASN A 3 6.49 -3.99 6.26
CA ASN A 3 6.56 -4.03 4.80
C ASN A 3 5.17 -3.83 4.22
N VAL A 4 5.10 -3.09 3.14
CA VAL A 4 3.86 -2.92 2.37
C VAL A 4 3.80 -4.04 1.35
N VAL A 5 2.68 -4.75 1.34
CA VAL A 5 2.49 -5.92 0.51
C VAL A 5 1.21 -5.75 -0.30
N ALA A 6 1.27 -6.06 -1.58
CA ALA A 6 0.11 -6.08 -2.45
C ALA A 6 -0.35 -7.52 -2.63
N ILE A 7 -1.61 -7.78 -2.32
CA ILE A 7 -2.19 -9.12 -2.36
C ILE A 7 -3.25 -9.16 -3.45
N ASN A 8 -3.15 -10.14 -4.34
CA ASN A 8 -4.15 -10.37 -5.37
C ASN A 8 -5.21 -11.32 -4.84
N LYS A 9 -6.38 -10.79 -4.51
CA LYS A 9 -7.50 -11.59 -3.98
C LYS A 9 -8.45 -12.07 -5.06
N ASN A 10 -8.11 -11.84 -6.33
CA ASN A 10 -8.93 -12.29 -7.44
C ASN A 10 -8.66 -13.76 -7.77
N ASN A 11 -9.57 -14.36 -8.53
CA ASN A 11 -9.41 -15.75 -8.99
C ASN A 11 -8.56 -15.85 -10.25
N GLU A 12 -8.02 -14.74 -10.72
CA GLU A 12 -7.19 -14.66 -11.92
C GLU A 12 -5.92 -13.90 -11.58
N PRO A 13 -4.83 -14.14 -12.32
CA PRO A 13 -3.63 -13.33 -12.14
C PRO A 13 -3.89 -11.88 -12.55
N ILE A 14 -3.20 -10.96 -11.90
CA ILE A 14 -3.15 -9.57 -12.33
C ILE A 14 -1.79 -9.32 -12.94
N THR A 15 -1.71 -8.43 -13.93
CA THR A 15 -0.48 -8.18 -14.66
C THR A 15 -0.22 -6.69 -14.80
N HIS A 16 1.03 -6.35 -15.13
CA HIS A 16 1.43 -4.96 -15.37
C HIS A 16 0.99 -4.07 -14.21
N ILE A 17 1.44 -4.44 -13.02
CA ILE A 17 1.06 -3.74 -11.79
C ILE A 17 2.00 -2.58 -11.56
N PHE A 18 1.45 -1.37 -11.54
CA PHE A 18 2.19 -0.16 -11.19
C PHE A 18 1.70 0.32 -9.82
N VAL A 19 2.64 0.57 -8.93
CA VAL A 19 2.32 1.10 -7.62
C VAL A 19 3.04 2.42 -7.45
N THR A 20 2.29 3.46 -7.12
CA THR A 20 2.85 4.77 -6.81
C THR A 20 2.56 5.04 -5.35
N SER A 21 3.60 5.38 -4.58
CA SER A 21 3.43 5.65 -3.17
C SER A 21 3.94 7.02 -2.79
N LYS A 22 3.29 7.62 -1.82
CA LYS A 22 3.74 8.89 -1.24
C LYS A 22 3.16 9.06 0.15
N GLY A 23 3.87 9.79 1.00
CA GLY A 23 3.38 10.17 2.30
C GLY A 23 3.23 11.68 2.38
N TYR A 24 2.23 12.15 3.14
CA TYR A 24 2.03 13.59 3.30
C TYR A 24 1.33 13.88 4.64
N GLY A 25 1.56 15.08 5.15
CA GLY A 25 0.86 15.55 6.34
C GLY A 25 -0.53 16.05 5.99
N ASN A 26 -1.33 16.29 7.03
CA ASN A 26 -2.71 16.73 6.84
C ASN A 26 -2.87 18.23 6.64
N GLY A 27 -1.77 18.99 6.66
CA GLY A 27 -1.81 20.42 6.44
C GLY A 27 -2.45 21.24 7.54
N GLU A 28 -2.75 20.63 8.69
CA GLU A 28 -3.44 21.31 9.77
C GLU A 28 -2.55 22.21 10.61
N SER A 29 -1.25 22.13 10.44
CA SER A 29 -0.34 22.91 11.28
C SER A 29 -0.44 24.41 11.02
N GLY A 30 -1.09 24.82 9.94
CA GLY A 30 -1.24 26.23 9.59
C GLY A 30 0.04 26.94 9.33
N LEU A 31 1.16 26.25 9.34
CA LEU A 31 2.49 26.86 9.19
C LEU A 31 3.07 26.63 7.80
N GLY A 32 2.27 26.10 6.87
CA GLY A 32 2.73 25.86 5.52
C GLY A 32 3.76 24.74 5.42
N SER A 33 4.03 24.05 6.49
CA SER A 33 5.01 22.98 6.50
C SER A 33 4.32 21.65 6.29
N GLU A 34 3.80 21.45 5.10
CA GLU A 34 3.32 20.12 4.73
C GLU A 34 4.51 19.19 4.66
N GLN A 35 4.51 18.15 5.47
CA GLN A 35 5.50 17.11 5.35
C GLN A 35 5.10 16.24 4.17
N LYS A 36 6.05 16.01 3.28
CA LYS A 36 5.85 15.15 2.12
C LYS A 36 7.06 14.27 1.94
N THR A 37 6.81 13.04 1.56
CA THR A 37 7.89 12.15 1.13
C THR A 37 8.07 12.29 -0.39
N SER A 38 9.16 11.74 -0.89
CA SER A 38 9.32 11.55 -2.33
C SER A 38 8.24 10.58 -2.81
N THR A 39 7.82 10.73 -4.06
CA THR A 39 6.93 9.77 -4.69
C THR A 39 7.76 8.61 -5.22
N LEU A 40 7.41 7.40 -4.81
CA LEU A 40 8.09 6.20 -5.27
C LEU A 40 7.21 5.45 -6.24
N ARG A 41 7.82 4.76 -7.19
CA ARG A 41 7.11 4.00 -8.21
C ARG A 41 7.69 2.61 -8.31
N HIS A 42 6.81 1.61 -8.37
CA HIS A 42 7.20 0.21 -8.46
C HIS A 42 6.43 -0.44 -9.60
N PHE A 43 7.06 -1.42 -10.25
CA PHE A 43 6.43 -2.20 -11.30
C PHE A 43 6.60 -3.67 -11.02
N PHE A 44 5.52 -4.43 -11.17
CA PHE A 44 5.52 -5.88 -11.06
C PHE A 44 4.84 -6.47 -12.28
N GLN A 45 5.47 -7.46 -12.89
CA GLN A 45 4.96 -8.06 -14.12
C GLN A 45 3.66 -8.82 -13.88
N GLU A 46 3.59 -9.57 -12.79
CA GLU A 46 2.43 -10.42 -12.51
C GLU A 46 2.36 -10.77 -11.04
N ILE A 47 1.14 -10.82 -10.50
CA ILE A 47 0.85 -11.43 -9.21
C ILE A 47 -0.19 -12.50 -9.47
N PRO A 48 0.13 -13.78 -9.22
CA PRO A 48 -0.81 -14.87 -9.49
C PRO A 48 -2.05 -14.77 -8.60
N ALA A 49 -3.10 -15.48 -8.99
CA ALA A 49 -4.32 -15.52 -8.20
C ALA A 49 -4.01 -15.98 -6.78
N GLY A 50 -4.44 -15.22 -5.79
CA GLY A 50 -4.17 -15.51 -4.38
C GLY A 50 -2.74 -15.25 -3.95
N GLY A 51 -1.89 -14.72 -4.83
CA GLY A 51 -0.50 -14.43 -4.51
C GLY A 51 -0.29 -13.02 -3.99
N TYR A 52 0.97 -12.69 -3.72
CA TYR A 52 1.33 -11.37 -3.21
C TYR A 52 2.74 -10.99 -3.63
N VAL A 53 3.05 -9.70 -3.55
CA VAL A 53 4.41 -9.18 -3.71
C VAL A 53 4.68 -8.16 -2.62
N THR A 54 5.94 -8.07 -2.20
CA THR A 54 6.36 -7.01 -1.28
C THR A 54 6.66 -5.77 -2.10
N VAL A 55 5.98 -4.68 -1.79
CA VAL A 55 6.13 -3.42 -2.53
C VAL A 55 7.32 -2.63 -2.02
N GLU A 56 7.37 -2.37 -0.71
CA GLU A 56 8.42 -1.56 -0.12
C GLU A 56 8.37 -1.67 1.40
N PRO A 57 9.49 -1.41 2.09
CA PRO A 57 9.43 -1.27 3.54
C PRO A 57 8.74 0.02 3.92
N MET A 58 8.13 0.05 5.10
CA MET A 58 7.57 1.27 5.65
C MET A 58 8.22 1.55 6.99
N LEU A 59 8.89 2.70 7.09
CA LEU A 59 9.57 3.10 8.31
C LEU A 59 8.58 3.65 9.33
N PRO A 60 8.73 3.30 10.62
CA PRO A 60 7.81 3.79 11.65
C PRO A 60 7.70 5.30 11.72
N GLU A 61 8.74 6.03 11.35
CA GLU A 61 8.70 7.49 11.35
C GLU A 61 7.69 8.07 10.35
N LEU A 62 7.18 7.24 9.43
CA LEU A 62 6.17 7.67 8.46
C LEU A 62 4.74 7.38 8.94
N PHE A 63 4.58 6.70 10.08
CA PHE A 63 3.27 6.27 10.55
C PHE A 63 2.36 7.45 10.93
N HIS A 64 2.94 8.61 11.21
CA HIS A 64 2.16 9.80 11.55
C HIS A 64 1.64 10.56 10.33
N LEU A 65 1.98 10.09 9.13
CA LEU A 65 1.55 10.70 7.87
C LEU A 65 0.40 9.92 7.26
N TYR A 66 -0.28 10.55 6.31
CA TYR A 66 -1.10 9.82 5.36
C TYR A 66 -0.15 9.11 4.40
N ASN A 67 -0.33 7.81 4.24
CA ASN A 67 0.48 7.03 3.32
C ASN A 67 -0.42 6.50 2.21
N GLU A 68 -0.23 7.01 1.02
CA GLU A 68 -1.10 6.75 -0.12
C GLU A 68 -0.43 5.80 -1.10
N TYR A 69 -1.18 4.79 -1.53
CA TYR A 69 -0.73 3.83 -2.52
C TYR A 69 -1.75 3.79 -3.65
N TRP A 70 -1.33 4.19 -4.83
CA TRP A 70 -2.16 4.12 -6.03
C TRP A 70 -1.69 2.92 -6.84
N VAL A 71 -2.61 1.98 -7.12
CA VAL A 71 -2.27 0.73 -7.80
C VAL A 71 -3.06 0.65 -9.11
N SER A 72 -2.33 0.50 -10.22
CA SER A 72 -2.92 0.24 -11.54
C SER A 72 -2.53 -1.15 -11.98
N TYR A 73 -3.45 -1.90 -12.51
CA TYR A 73 -3.17 -3.27 -12.95
C TYR A 73 -4.16 -3.72 -14.00
N PHE A 74 -3.82 -4.82 -14.69
CA PHE A 74 -4.69 -5.44 -15.68
C PHE A 74 -5.17 -6.80 -15.20
N ILE A 75 -6.42 -7.11 -15.54
CA ILE A 75 -6.93 -8.48 -15.53
C ILE A 75 -7.35 -8.73 -16.97
N GLY A 76 -6.62 -9.63 -17.67
CA GLY A 76 -6.82 -9.80 -19.11
C GLY A 76 -6.56 -8.48 -19.83
N ASN A 77 -7.53 -7.99 -20.56
CA ASN A 77 -7.42 -6.74 -21.30
C ASN A 77 -8.04 -5.54 -20.58
N GLN A 78 -8.55 -5.75 -19.37
CA GLN A 78 -9.22 -4.70 -18.61
C GLN A 78 -8.26 -4.08 -17.61
N ILE A 79 -8.18 -2.73 -17.59
CA ILE A 79 -7.35 -2.02 -16.64
C ILE A 79 -8.20 -1.59 -15.44
N TYR A 80 -7.59 -1.65 -14.27
CA TYR A 80 -8.20 -1.23 -13.01
C TYR A 80 -7.25 -0.32 -12.27
N ASP A 81 -7.81 0.67 -11.56
CA ASP A 81 -7.06 1.55 -10.67
C ASP A 81 -7.69 1.47 -9.29
N LYS A 82 -6.83 1.49 -8.27
CA LYS A 82 -7.32 1.46 -6.91
C LYS A 82 -6.38 2.29 -6.03
N LYS A 83 -6.96 3.10 -5.16
CA LYS A 83 -6.18 3.94 -4.26
C LYS A 83 -6.43 3.50 -2.83
N PHE A 84 -5.34 3.32 -2.08
CA PHE A 84 -5.37 2.94 -0.68
C PHE A 84 -4.70 4.04 0.12
N ILE A 85 -5.30 4.46 1.23
CA ILE A 85 -4.72 5.47 2.10
C ILE A 85 -4.71 4.93 3.51
N PHE A 86 -3.52 4.80 4.09
CA PHE A 86 -3.37 4.51 5.51
C PHE A 86 -3.33 5.85 6.22
N VAL A 87 -4.36 6.13 7.02
CA VAL A 87 -4.46 7.41 7.72
C VAL A 87 -3.45 7.45 8.88
N PRO A 88 -3.09 8.66 9.35
CA PRO A 88 -2.14 8.78 10.44
C PRO A 88 -2.51 7.94 11.65
N ASP A 89 -1.52 7.30 12.24
CA ASP A 89 -1.62 6.52 13.48
C ASP A 89 -2.57 5.31 13.39
N SER A 90 -2.82 4.82 12.17
CA SER A 90 -3.61 3.60 11.99
C SER A 90 -2.75 2.34 12.01
N ILE A 91 -1.44 2.49 11.81
CA ILE A 91 -0.51 1.36 11.80
C ILE A 91 0.00 1.17 13.22
N VAL A 92 -0.80 0.49 14.03
CA VAL A 92 -0.54 0.26 15.45
C VAL A 92 -0.86 -1.19 15.79
N GLU A 93 -0.27 -1.68 16.87
CA GLU A 93 -0.42 -3.09 17.25
C GLU A 93 -1.87 -3.48 17.51
N GLU A 94 -2.69 -2.56 18.02
CA GLU A 94 -4.10 -2.84 18.29
C GLU A 94 -4.89 -3.20 17.04
N ASN A 95 -4.41 -2.79 15.87
CA ASN A 95 -5.10 -3.04 14.60
C ASN A 95 -4.55 -4.26 13.86
N LEU A 96 -3.61 -4.98 14.45
CA LEU A 96 -3.03 -6.16 13.81
C LEU A 96 -4.05 -7.28 13.69
N ILE A 97 -4.12 -7.88 12.52
CA ILE A 97 -4.93 -9.08 12.26
C ILE A 97 -4.07 -10.08 11.53
N GLU A 98 -4.49 -11.33 11.56
CA GLU A 98 -3.81 -12.36 10.78
C GLU A 98 -4.16 -12.20 9.32
N ILE A 99 -3.14 -12.16 8.47
CA ILE A 99 -3.31 -12.00 7.03
C ILE A 99 -2.95 -13.28 6.32
N THR A 100 -3.94 -13.94 5.78
CA THR A 100 -3.79 -15.07 4.89
C THR A 100 -3.74 -14.50 3.47
N PRO A 101 -2.82 -14.87 2.63
CA PRO A 101 -1.93 -16.03 2.62
C PRO A 101 -0.55 -15.83 3.24
N LEU A 102 -0.29 -14.69 3.86
CA LEU A 102 1.04 -14.39 4.39
C LEU A 102 1.42 -15.22 5.61
N GLY A 103 0.42 -15.68 6.39
CA GLY A 103 0.69 -16.34 7.65
C GLY A 103 1.33 -15.42 8.68
N LEU A 104 1.18 -14.13 8.52
CA LEU A 104 1.75 -13.11 9.40
C LEU A 104 0.65 -12.15 9.84
N GLN A 105 0.92 -11.41 10.91
CA GLN A 105 0.03 -10.35 11.35
C GLN A 105 0.33 -9.06 10.60
N GLY A 106 -0.71 -8.29 10.32
CA GLY A 106 -0.55 -7.02 9.62
C GLY A 106 -1.80 -6.16 9.70
N ILE A 107 -1.74 -5.02 9.04
CA ILE A 107 -2.86 -4.08 8.91
C ILE A 107 -3.39 -4.25 7.49
N LEU A 108 -4.65 -4.65 7.36
CA LEU A 108 -5.26 -4.89 6.05
C LEU A 108 -6.04 -3.67 5.59
N HIS A 109 -5.81 -3.26 4.35
CA HIS A 109 -6.61 -2.23 3.68
C HIS A 109 -7.17 -2.85 2.40
N GLU A 110 -8.48 -2.77 2.23
CA GLU A 110 -9.15 -3.32 1.05
C GLU A 110 -9.79 -2.28 0.18
#